data_8669934f21a7506f45364d653775f6a3
#
_entry.id   8669934f21a7506f45364d653775f6a3
#
_cell.length_a   1.000
_cell.length_b   1.000
_cell.length_c   1.000
_cell.angle_alpha   90.00
_cell.angle_beta   90.00
_cell.angle_gamma   90.00
#
_symmetry.space_group_name_H-M   'P 1'
#
loop_
_entity.id
_entity.type
_entity.pdbx_description
1 polymer ?
#
loop_
_entity_poly.entity_id
_entity_poly.type
_entity_poly.pdbx_seq_one_letter_code
_entity_poly.pdbx_strand_id
1 'polypeptide(L)'
;MNMQQITEVFRSEFPFFKQQASWSYLDSAATTLKPQVLMDSTAEFYASAGSVHRSQYDLAQSQAYERARDLVTTRFNVESRHAVIWTSGTTHAINLVAYGLEHLLAAGDEIIISVAEHHANFIPWQQLAQRKQAKLIVLPLDANFQLNPTALQQAISDRTKIVALNLVSNVTGVRQPVEQLIPIIRQYSNAKILLDCAQAVCCEKVDVQKLDADFYAFSAHKMYGPTGVGVLTGKLQSLEQIRPLFFGGKMLEDISESTLSVAALPYRLEAGTPNIAGIIGFGKTLEWLEQWDFSALNRAVDNLADEAYKRLKNYKNIQIFSQPGCSTISFAFEGIHHADIAAIMTESKIALRSGEHCAKPYLRYLQQSGTLRISLAHYTTPQELEKFFNALDLALEILLD
;
A
#
# COMPACT_ATOMS: atom_id res chain seq x y z
N MET A 1 6.84 13.75 25.87
CA MET A 1 7.97 12.90 25.44
C MET A 1 8.72 13.60 24.32
N ASN A 2 10.05 13.52 24.26
CA ASN A 2 10.80 13.95 23.09
C ASN A 2 10.63 12.91 21.95
N MET A 3 11.06 13.24 20.72
CA MET A 3 10.88 12.35 19.54
C MET A 3 11.53 10.97 19.72
N GLN A 4 12.71 10.89 20.32
CA GLN A 4 13.37 9.62 20.56
C GLN A 4 12.60 8.76 21.58
N GLN A 5 12.11 9.36 22.65
CA GLN A 5 11.32 8.65 23.66
C GLN A 5 10.03 8.06 23.09
N ILE A 6 9.30 8.82 22.24
CA ILE A 6 8.06 8.29 21.62
C ILE A 6 8.36 7.13 20.67
N THR A 7 9.45 7.20 19.88
CA THR A 7 9.89 6.10 19.02
C THR A 7 10.26 4.86 19.82
N GLU A 8 11.00 5.01 20.94
CA GLU A 8 11.40 3.88 21.79
C GLU A 8 10.17 3.21 22.45
N VAL A 9 9.21 3.99 22.93
CA VAL A 9 7.97 3.45 23.51
C VAL A 9 7.14 2.75 22.42
N PHE A 10 6.97 3.36 21.25
CA PHE A 10 6.28 2.73 20.12
C PHE A 10 6.97 1.42 19.71
N ARG A 11 8.30 1.42 19.61
CA ARG A 11 9.11 0.24 19.25
C ARG A 11 8.94 -0.91 20.25
N SER A 12 8.75 -0.62 21.53
CA SER A 12 8.60 -1.65 22.58
C SER A 12 7.34 -2.51 22.42
N GLU A 13 6.35 -2.03 21.66
CA GLU A 13 5.11 -2.75 21.34
C GLU A 13 5.32 -3.89 20.33
N PHE A 14 6.50 -3.99 19.69
CA PHE A 14 6.79 -4.96 18.65
C PHE A 14 7.67 -6.11 19.16
N PRO A 15 7.12 -7.33 19.31
CA PRO A 15 7.87 -8.49 19.80
C PRO A 15 9.11 -8.83 18.98
N PHE A 16 9.14 -8.45 17.70
CA PHE A 16 10.28 -8.65 16.82
C PHE A 16 11.59 -8.17 17.45
N PHE A 17 11.60 -6.99 18.07
CA PHE A 17 12.83 -6.42 18.62
C PHE A 17 13.34 -7.12 19.88
N LYS A 18 12.47 -7.88 20.58
CA LYS A 18 12.88 -8.75 21.68
C LYS A 18 13.42 -10.09 21.17
N GLN A 19 12.77 -10.65 20.14
CA GLN A 19 13.12 -11.96 19.58
C GLN A 19 14.30 -11.90 18.62
N GLN A 20 14.47 -10.78 17.91
CA GLN A 20 15.48 -10.56 16.86
C GLN A 20 16.32 -9.30 17.17
N ALA A 21 16.79 -9.15 18.40
CA ALA A 21 17.45 -7.94 18.91
C ALA A 21 18.71 -7.52 18.13
N SER A 22 19.36 -8.45 17.44
CA SER A 22 20.55 -8.17 16.62
C SER A 22 20.22 -7.52 15.26
N TRP A 23 18.97 -7.66 14.76
CA TRP A 23 18.58 -7.17 13.46
C TRP A 23 18.16 -5.70 13.48
N SER A 24 18.59 -4.96 12.47
CA SER A 24 18.01 -3.66 12.08
C SER A 24 17.02 -3.86 10.94
N TYR A 25 15.76 -3.49 11.15
CA TYR A 25 14.69 -3.74 10.19
C TYR A 25 14.38 -2.49 9.37
N LEU A 26 14.88 -2.45 8.14
CA LEU A 26 14.74 -1.34 7.19
C LEU A 26 14.00 -1.75 5.90
N ASP A 27 13.05 -2.72 5.99
CA ASP A 27 12.24 -3.17 4.84
C ASP A 27 10.72 -3.00 5.09
N SER A 28 10.33 -1.90 5.74
CA SER A 28 8.93 -1.63 6.10
C SER A 28 8.01 -1.40 4.90
N ALA A 29 8.55 -0.97 3.76
CA ALA A 29 7.78 -0.84 2.51
C ALA A 29 7.36 -2.21 1.92
N ALA A 30 8.04 -3.30 2.28
CA ALA A 30 7.59 -4.65 1.96
C ALA A 30 6.45 -5.08 2.88
N THR A 31 6.66 -4.98 4.19
CA THR A 31 5.65 -5.20 5.24
C THR A 31 6.11 -4.52 6.52
N THR A 32 5.22 -3.88 7.26
CA THR A 32 5.55 -3.40 8.60
C THR A 32 5.63 -4.55 9.60
N LEU A 33 6.39 -4.39 10.68
CA LEU A 33 6.35 -5.30 11.82
C LEU A 33 4.96 -5.30 12.47
N LYS A 34 4.67 -6.32 13.28
CA LYS A 34 3.35 -6.51 13.89
C LYS A 34 3.40 -6.22 15.38
N PRO A 35 2.50 -5.34 15.90
CA PRO A 35 2.45 -5.05 17.33
C PRO A 35 1.86 -6.23 18.12
N GLN A 36 2.15 -6.28 19.41
CA GLN A 36 1.68 -7.34 20.32
C GLN A 36 0.14 -7.44 20.31
N VAL A 37 -0.57 -6.32 20.27
CA VAL A 37 -2.05 -6.29 20.25
C VAL A 37 -2.66 -7.08 19.10
N LEU A 38 -2.01 -7.10 17.93
CA LEU A 38 -2.47 -7.91 16.80
C LEU A 38 -2.34 -9.40 17.07
N MET A 39 -1.23 -9.82 17.68
CA MET A 39 -0.98 -11.22 18.01
C MET A 39 -1.97 -11.72 19.05
N ASP A 40 -2.18 -10.93 20.12
CA ASP A 40 -3.09 -11.27 21.21
C ASP A 40 -4.53 -11.40 20.71
N SER A 41 -5.02 -10.43 19.93
CA SER A 41 -6.37 -10.46 19.38
C SER A 41 -6.60 -11.62 18.39
N THR A 42 -5.57 -12.00 17.64
CA THR A 42 -5.63 -13.15 16.74
C THR A 42 -5.70 -14.46 17.52
N ALA A 43 -4.89 -14.59 18.58
CA ALA A 43 -4.91 -15.77 19.46
C ALA A 43 -6.26 -15.89 20.20
N GLU A 44 -6.79 -14.78 20.73
CA GLU A 44 -8.10 -14.72 21.37
C GLU A 44 -9.22 -15.16 20.42
N PHE A 45 -9.23 -14.68 19.19
CA PHE A 45 -10.23 -15.09 18.20
C PHE A 45 -10.17 -16.61 17.94
N TYR A 46 -8.99 -17.19 17.74
CA TYR A 46 -8.88 -18.63 17.50
C TYR A 46 -9.12 -19.50 18.74
N ALA A 47 -9.06 -18.94 19.94
CA ALA A 47 -9.51 -19.60 21.16
C ALA A 47 -11.05 -19.61 21.32
N SER A 48 -11.76 -18.82 20.50
CA SER A 48 -13.23 -18.81 20.43
C SER A 48 -13.75 -19.81 19.38
N ALA A 49 -15.05 -19.78 19.10
CA ALA A 49 -15.66 -20.61 18.04
C ALA A 49 -15.20 -20.22 16.61
N GLY A 50 -14.56 -19.07 16.44
CA GLY A 50 -14.01 -18.61 15.18
C GLY A 50 -15.04 -18.33 14.08
N SER A 51 -16.26 -17.93 14.42
CA SER A 51 -17.32 -17.61 13.47
C SER A 51 -17.88 -16.20 13.64
N VAL A 52 -18.56 -15.70 12.61
CA VAL A 52 -19.29 -14.43 12.63
C VAL A 52 -20.59 -14.55 11.83
N HIS A 53 -21.61 -13.76 12.20
CA HIS A 53 -22.91 -13.68 11.53
C HIS A 53 -23.64 -15.03 11.37
N ARG A 54 -23.44 -15.97 12.32
CA ARG A 54 -24.04 -17.31 12.28
C ARG A 54 -25.15 -17.48 13.32
N SER A 55 -24.93 -16.98 14.55
CA SER A 55 -25.86 -17.17 15.66
C SER A 55 -25.62 -16.17 16.79
N GLN A 56 -26.46 -16.20 17.82
CA GLN A 56 -26.25 -15.44 19.07
C GLN A 56 -24.93 -15.83 19.77
N TYR A 57 -24.45 -17.03 19.55
CA TYR A 57 -23.23 -17.54 20.14
C TYR A 57 -21.97 -16.75 19.69
N ASP A 58 -21.93 -16.24 18.45
CA ASP A 58 -20.80 -15.48 17.92
C ASP A 58 -21.05 -13.96 17.84
N LEU A 59 -21.99 -13.45 18.62
CA LEU A 59 -22.39 -12.05 18.58
C LEU A 59 -21.21 -11.10 18.85
N ALA A 60 -20.37 -11.42 19.84
CA ALA A 60 -19.21 -10.59 20.19
C ALA A 60 -18.19 -10.52 19.04
N GLN A 61 -17.93 -11.63 18.37
CA GLN A 61 -17.05 -11.70 17.20
C GLN A 61 -17.63 -10.94 16.00
N SER A 62 -18.95 -11.06 15.79
CA SER A 62 -19.66 -10.32 14.74
C SER A 62 -19.60 -8.81 14.99
N GLN A 63 -19.78 -8.36 16.23
CA GLN A 63 -19.62 -6.97 16.61
C GLN A 63 -18.18 -6.47 16.41
N ALA A 64 -17.17 -7.25 16.80
CA ALA A 64 -15.76 -6.90 16.60
C ALA A 64 -15.39 -6.82 15.11
N TYR A 65 -15.90 -7.75 14.27
CA TYR A 65 -15.74 -7.75 12.84
C TYR A 65 -16.32 -6.47 12.19
N GLU A 66 -17.53 -6.11 12.54
CA GLU A 66 -18.19 -4.90 12.02
C GLU A 66 -17.58 -3.62 12.61
N ARG A 67 -17.11 -3.65 13.86
CA ARG A 67 -16.36 -2.54 14.47
C ARG A 67 -15.06 -2.24 13.69
N ALA A 68 -14.37 -3.27 13.21
CA ALA A 68 -13.17 -3.07 12.36
C ALA A 68 -13.52 -2.27 11.09
N ARG A 69 -14.69 -2.51 10.49
CA ARG A 69 -15.19 -1.75 9.33
C ARG A 69 -15.46 -0.29 9.69
N ASP A 70 -16.09 -0.03 10.84
CA ASP A 70 -16.33 1.32 11.33
C ASP A 70 -15.04 2.10 11.58
N LEU A 71 -14.02 1.44 12.12
CA LEU A 71 -12.70 2.04 12.35
C LEU A 71 -12.01 2.44 11.04
N VAL A 72 -12.10 1.60 10.00
CA VAL A 72 -11.63 1.97 8.65
C VAL A 72 -12.42 3.17 8.13
N THR A 73 -13.75 3.16 8.26
CA THR A 73 -14.61 4.27 7.83
C THR A 73 -14.19 5.58 8.47
N THR A 74 -13.97 5.58 9.78
CA THR A 74 -13.56 6.79 10.53
C THR A 74 -12.14 7.25 10.16
N ARG A 75 -11.18 6.31 10.14
CA ARG A 75 -9.77 6.65 9.91
C ARG A 75 -9.52 7.24 8.53
N PHE A 76 -10.19 6.73 7.51
CA PHE A 76 -10.01 7.15 6.12
C PHE A 76 -11.06 8.17 5.66
N ASN A 77 -11.91 8.67 6.56
CA ASN A 77 -13.00 9.60 6.25
C ASN A 77 -13.86 9.11 5.09
N VAL A 78 -14.29 7.85 5.15
CA VAL A 78 -15.19 7.24 4.16
C VAL A 78 -16.62 7.69 4.42
N GLU A 79 -17.40 7.95 3.37
CA GLU A 79 -18.78 8.47 3.51
C GLU A 79 -19.74 7.49 4.21
N SER A 80 -19.49 6.18 4.10
CA SER A 80 -20.33 5.13 4.66
C SER A 80 -19.53 3.86 4.92
N ARG A 81 -19.86 3.12 5.99
CA ARG A 81 -19.33 1.78 6.22
C ARG A 81 -19.63 0.80 5.08
N HIS A 82 -20.70 1.04 4.32
CA HIS A 82 -21.06 0.24 3.15
C HIS A 82 -20.08 0.42 1.98
N ALA A 83 -19.29 1.49 2.01
CA ALA A 83 -18.22 1.76 1.05
C ALA A 83 -16.86 1.17 1.47
N VAL A 84 -16.80 0.35 2.49
CA VAL A 84 -15.59 -0.38 2.93
C VAL A 84 -15.77 -1.86 2.60
N ILE A 85 -14.97 -2.37 1.66
CA ILE A 85 -15.01 -3.75 1.17
C ILE A 85 -13.75 -4.48 1.64
N TRP A 86 -13.92 -5.59 2.33
CA TRP A 86 -12.79 -6.44 2.73
C TRP A 86 -12.26 -7.25 1.53
N THR A 87 -10.96 -7.23 1.37
CA THR A 87 -10.23 -8.00 0.36
C THR A 87 -9.05 -8.73 1.01
N SER A 88 -8.35 -9.57 0.27
CA SER A 88 -7.13 -10.23 0.78
C SER A 88 -5.88 -9.34 0.68
N GLY A 89 -5.98 -8.14 0.12
CA GLY A 89 -4.89 -7.18 -0.04
C GLY A 89 -5.12 -6.26 -1.23
N THR A 90 -4.22 -5.30 -1.42
CA THR A 90 -4.25 -4.30 -2.51
C THR A 90 -4.40 -4.96 -3.88
N THR A 91 -3.67 -6.03 -4.15
CA THR A 91 -3.75 -6.74 -5.45
C THR A 91 -5.17 -7.26 -5.72
N HIS A 92 -5.82 -7.86 -4.71
CA HIS A 92 -7.20 -8.31 -4.85
C HIS A 92 -8.15 -7.11 -5.06
N ALA A 93 -7.99 -6.04 -4.29
CA ALA A 93 -8.82 -4.84 -4.40
C ALA A 93 -8.76 -4.23 -5.81
N ILE A 94 -7.56 -4.07 -6.37
CA ILE A 94 -7.39 -3.51 -7.73
C ILE A 94 -7.93 -4.46 -8.79
N ASN A 95 -7.72 -5.77 -8.67
CA ASN A 95 -8.30 -6.73 -9.61
C ASN A 95 -9.84 -6.74 -9.54
N LEU A 96 -10.42 -6.62 -8.34
CA LEU A 96 -11.88 -6.52 -8.17
C LEU A 96 -12.45 -5.31 -8.94
N VAL A 97 -11.78 -4.15 -8.90
CA VAL A 97 -12.16 -2.99 -9.69
C VAL A 97 -11.97 -3.24 -11.18
N ALA A 98 -10.80 -3.77 -11.60
CA ALA A 98 -10.46 -3.97 -13.00
C ALA A 98 -11.42 -4.95 -13.70
N TYR A 99 -11.74 -6.07 -13.07
CA TYR A 99 -12.72 -7.02 -13.61
C TYR A 99 -14.16 -6.53 -13.45
N GLY A 100 -14.47 -5.93 -12.31
CA GLY A 100 -15.82 -5.46 -12.02
C GLY A 100 -16.29 -4.31 -12.92
N LEU A 101 -15.36 -3.49 -13.42
CA LEU A 101 -15.64 -2.38 -14.36
C LEU A 101 -15.42 -2.75 -15.84
N GLU A 102 -15.04 -3.97 -16.15
CA GLU A 102 -14.77 -4.40 -17.53
C GLU A 102 -15.94 -4.12 -18.50
N HIS A 103 -17.16 -4.13 -18.00
CA HIS A 103 -18.37 -3.86 -18.78
C HIS A 103 -18.51 -2.38 -19.20
N LEU A 104 -17.75 -1.46 -18.59
CA LEU A 104 -17.75 -0.04 -18.94
C LEU A 104 -16.80 0.30 -20.10
N LEU A 105 -15.96 -0.66 -20.52
CA LEU A 105 -14.96 -0.45 -21.56
C LEU A 105 -15.38 -1.07 -22.89
N ALA A 106 -15.13 -0.33 -23.96
CA ALA A 106 -15.25 -0.76 -25.35
C ALA A 106 -13.88 -0.72 -26.06
N ALA A 107 -13.84 -1.31 -27.26
CA ALA A 107 -12.63 -1.25 -28.09
C ALA A 107 -12.27 0.21 -28.43
N GLY A 108 -10.99 0.52 -28.28
CA GLY A 108 -10.45 1.87 -28.51
C GLY A 108 -10.61 2.85 -27.34
N ASP A 109 -11.27 2.46 -26.25
CA ASP A 109 -11.23 3.23 -25.00
C ASP A 109 -9.81 3.24 -24.38
N GLU A 110 -9.56 4.10 -23.43
CA GLU A 110 -8.23 4.36 -22.90
C GLU A 110 -8.19 4.14 -21.38
N ILE A 111 -7.10 3.52 -20.93
CA ILE A 111 -6.73 3.36 -19.53
C ILE A 111 -5.41 4.08 -19.34
N ILE A 112 -5.32 5.01 -18.40
CA ILE A 112 -4.10 5.75 -18.07
C ILE A 112 -3.53 5.24 -16.75
N ILE A 113 -2.24 4.94 -16.74
CA ILE A 113 -1.45 4.64 -15.54
C ILE A 113 -0.12 5.38 -15.59
N SER A 114 0.61 5.43 -14.48
CA SER A 114 2.00 5.92 -14.49
C SER A 114 2.99 4.77 -14.70
N VAL A 115 4.20 5.10 -15.16
CA VAL A 115 5.29 4.12 -15.23
C VAL A 115 5.76 3.64 -13.86
N ALA A 116 5.45 4.40 -12.79
CA ALA A 116 5.83 4.10 -11.41
C ALA A 116 4.91 3.11 -10.70
N GLU A 117 3.96 2.50 -11.40
CA GLU A 117 3.00 1.61 -10.75
C GLU A 117 3.65 0.29 -10.30
N HIS A 118 3.32 -0.13 -9.09
CA HIS A 118 3.57 -1.50 -8.63
C HIS A 118 2.87 -2.50 -9.59
N HIS A 119 3.40 -3.70 -9.73
CA HIS A 119 2.79 -4.74 -10.59
C HIS A 119 1.30 -4.94 -10.30
N ALA A 120 0.85 -4.81 -9.05
CA ALA A 120 -0.55 -4.93 -8.65
C ALA A 120 -1.46 -3.83 -9.27
N ASN A 121 -0.90 -2.66 -9.57
CA ASN A 121 -1.60 -1.54 -10.22
C ASN A 121 -1.14 -1.29 -11.68
N PHE A 122 -0.38 -2.21 -12.25
CA PHE A 122 0.03 -2.19 -13.65
C PHE A 122 -0.62 -3.32 -14.44
N ILE A 123 -0.42 -4.56 -13.97
CA ILE A 123 -0.79 -5.78 -14.71
C ILE A 123 -2.30 -5.91 -14.90
N PRO A 124 -3.18 -5.66 -13.90
CA PRO A 124 -4.62 -5.78 -14.11
C PRO A 124 -5.15 -4.86 -15.22
N TRP A 125 -4.64 -3.64 -15.29
CA TRP A 125 -5.01 -2.66 -16.33
C TRP A 125 -4.47 -3.03 -17.70
N GLN A 126 -3.25 -3.53 -17.77
CA GLN A 126 -2.68 -4.06 -19.01
C GLN A 126 -3.52 -5.23 -19.56
N GLN A 127 -3.90 -6.16 -18.69
CA GLN A 127 -4.71 -7.32 -19.07
C GLN A 127 -6.15 -6.92 -19.44
N LEU A 128 -6.72 -5.94 -18.74
CA LEU A 128 -8.03 -5.39 -19.08
C LEU A 128 -8.00 -4.71 -20.45
N ALA A 129 -6.98 -3.88 -20.71
CA ALA A 129 -6.81 -3.23 -22.00
C ALA A 129 -6.71 -4.24 -23.15
N GLN A 130 -5.92 -5.31 -22.97
CA GLN A 130 -5.81 -6.39 -23.97
C GLN A 130 -7.15 -7.09 -24.23
N ARG A 131 -7.87 -7.50 -23.19
CA ARG A 131 -9.16 -8.18 -23.32
C ARG A 131 -10.21 -7.32 -24.01
N LYS A 132 -10.21 -6.01 -23.76
CA LYS A 132 -11.20 -5.06 -24.29
C LYS A 132 -10.77 -4.38 -25.58
N GLN A 133 -9.57 -4.67 -26.09
CA GLN A 133 -8.97 -3.96 -27.22
C GLN A 133 -8.92 -2.44 -26.99
N ALA A 134 -8.74 -2.06 -25.72
CA ALA A 134 -8.52 -0.69 -25.26
C ALA A 134 -7.03 -0.34 -25.30
N LYS A 135 -6.70 0.94 -25.24
CA LYS A 135 -5.32 1.42 -25.18
C LYS A 135 -4.88 1.54 -23.73
N LEU A 136 -3.72 0.99 -23.38
CA LEU A 136 -3.02 1.31 -22.14
C LEU A 136 -2.05 2.46 -22.42
N ILE A 137 -2.25 3.59 -21.77
CA ILE A 137 -1.38 4.76 -21.84
C ILE A 137 -0.55 4.79 -20.56
N VAL A 138 0.77 4.63 -20.70
CA VAL A 138 1.70 4.66 -19.57
C VAL A 138 2.45 5.98 -19.58
N LEU A 139 2.18 6.83 -18.59
CA LEU A 139 2.75 8.16 -18.51
C LEU A 139 4.12 8.14 -17.83
N PRO A 140 5.11 8.88 -18.38
CA PRO A 140 6.41 9.07 -17.76
C PRO A 140 6.33 10.00 -16.54
N LEU A 141 7.38 10.00 -15.74
CA LEU A 141 7.58 10.92 -14.63
C LEU A 141 8.56 12.05 -14.99
N ASP A 142 8.50 13.12 -14.23
CA ASP A 142 9.48 14.20 -14.28
C ASP A 142 10.78 13.85 -13.53
N ALA A 143 11.72 14.79 -13.48
CA ALA A 143 13.00 14.62 -12.78
C ALA A 143 12.85 14.48 -11.25
N ASN A 144 11.69 14.81 -10.69
CA ASN A 144 11.36 14.65 -9.28
C ASN A 144 10.61 13.33 -8.99
N PHE A 145 10.54 12.43 -9.97
CA PHE A 145 9.78 11.18 -9.90
C PHE A 145 8.27 11.38 -9.69
N GLN A 146 7.72 12.50 -10.14
CA GLN A 146 6.31 12.82 -10.07
C GLN A 146 5.67 12.83 -11.46
N LEU A 147 4.39 12.45 -11.50
CA LEU A 147 3.60 12.54 -12.72
C LEU A 147 3.33 14.01 -13.05
N ASN A 148 3.73 14.43 -14.24
CA ASN A 148 3.56 15.81 -14.68
C ASN A 148 2.10 16.10 -15.03
N PRO A 149 1.45 17.12 -14.40
CA PRO A 149 0.08 17.48 -14.69
C PRO A 149 -0.18 17.81 -16.17
N THR A 150 0.77 18.49 -16.84
CA THR A 150 0.66 18.82 -18.27
C THR A 150 0.70 17.55 -19.14
N ALA A 151 1.56 16.59 -18.84
CA ALA A 151 1.60 15.31 -19.56
C ALA A 151 0.30 14.53 -19.41
N LEU A 152 -0.28 14.52 -18.20
CA LEU A 152 -1.59 13.92 -17.95
C LEU A 152 -2.69 14.63 -18.76
N GLN A 153 -2.73 15.96 -18.73
CA GLN A 153 -3.72 16.75 -19.48
C GLN A 153 -3.67 16.48 -21.01
N GLN A 154 -2.46 16.35 -21.56
CA GLN A 154 -2.28 16.04 -22.99
C GLN A 154 -2.69 14.60 -23.37
N ALA A 155 -2.63 13.68 -22.42
CA ALA A 155 -2.94 12.26 -22.65
C ALA A 155 -4.42 11.93 -22.46
N ILE A 156 -5.17 12.74 -21.68
CA ILE A 156 -6.57 12.53 -21.39
C ILE A 156 -7.43 12.89 -22.61
N SER A 157 -8.43 12.06 -22.89
CA SER A 157 -9.47 12.29 -23.89
C SER A 157 -10.83 11.87 -23.36
N ASP A 158 -11.88 12.08 -24.15
CA ASP A 158 -13.26 11.60 -23.91
C ASP A 158 -13.35 10.06 -23.93
N ARG A 159 -12.35 9.40 -24.52
CA ARG A 159 -12.18 7.94 -24.50
C ARG A 159 -11.53 7.41 -23.24
N THR A 160 -10.95 8.25 -22.41
CA THR A 160 -10.33 7.82 -21.15
C THR A 160 -11.42 7.37 -20.18
N LYS A 161 -11.41 6.08 -19.79
CA LYS A 161 -12.41 5.47 -18.90
C LYS A 161 -11.86 5.20 -17.51
N ILE A 162 -10.56 4.95 -17.40
CA ILE A 162 -9.90 4.63 -16.14
C ILE A 162 -8.59 5.39 -16.06
N VAL A 163 -8.31 5.96 -14.87
CA VAL A 163 -6.99 6.46 -14.49
C VAL A 163 -6.63 5.80 -13.16
N ALA A 164 -5.52 5.04 -13.14
CA ALA A 164 -5.09 4.33 -11.94
C ALA A 164 -3.65 4.74 -11.58
N LEU A 165 -3.48 5.30 -10.38
CA LEU A 165 -2.22 5.88 -9.94
C LEU A 165 -1.86 5.39 -8.53
N ASN A 166 -0.58 5.20 -8.25
CA ASN A 166 -0.12 5.08 -6.86
C ASN A 166 -0.13 6.45 -6.19
N LEU A 167 -0.46 6.50 -4.90
CA LEU A 167 -0.36 7.73 -4.12
C LEU A 167 1.07 7.97 -3.64
N VAL A 168 1.78 6.91 -3.25
CA VAL A 168 3.20 6.92 -2.89
C VAL A 168 3.89 5.74 -3.56
N SER A 169 5.02 5.99 -4.23
CA SER A 169 5.78 4.96 -4.93
C SER A 169 6.47 4.00 -3.95
N ASN A 170 6.33 2.71 -4.18
CA ASN A 170 7.05 1.68 -3.41
C ASN A 170 8.54 1.56 -3.77
N VAL A 171 8.98 2.21 -4.85
CA VAL A 171 10.38 2.26 -5.28
C VAL A 171 11.06 3.51 -4.74
N THR A 172 10.52 4.67 -5.06
CA THR A 172 11.16 5.95 -4.76
C THR A 172 10.70 6.60 -3.45
N GLY A 173 9.57 6.13 -2.87
CA GLY A 173 8.94 6.79 -1.73
C GLY A 173 8.26 8.13 -2.07
N VAL A 174 8.37 8.58 -3.32
CA VAL A 174 7.85 9.89 -3.72
C VAL A 174 6.33 9.85 -3.82
N ARG A 175 5.70 10.85 -3.20
CA ARG A 175 4.26 11.06 -3.25
C ARG A 175 3.85 11.74 -4.57
N GLN A 176 2.83 11.21 -5.21
CA GLN A 176 2.27 11.79 -6.43
C GLN A 176 1.37 13.00 -6.10
N PRO A 177 1.36 14.05 -6.95
CA PRO A 177 0.59 15.29 -6.71
C PRO A 177 -0.89 15.12 -7.08
N VAL A 178 -1.56 14.11 -6.49
CA VAL A 178 -2.94 13.71 -6.87
C VAL A 178 -3.96 14.83 -6.68
N GLU A 179 -3.74 15.77 -5.77
CA GLU A 179 -4.58 16.95 -5.57
C GLU A 179 -4.56 17.90 -6.78
N GLN A 180 -3.52 17.84 -7.60
CA GLN A 180 -3.43 18.57 -8.87
C GLN A 180 -3.94 17.73 -10.04
N LEU A 181 -3.69 16.42 -10.00
CA LEU A 181 -4.03 15.50 -11.09
C LEU A 181 -5.54 15.20 -11.16
N ILE A 182 -6.20 14.97 -10.02
CA ILE A 182 -7.63 14.62 -9.98
C ILE A 182 -8.52 15.71 -10.58
N PRO A 183 -8.37 17.00 -10.26
CA PRO A 183 -9.14 18.06 -10.91
C PRO A 183 -8.98 18.09 -12.45
N ILE A 184 -7.77 17.84 -12.97
CA ILE A 184 -7.52 17.74 -14.41
C ILE A 184 -8.31 16.56 -14.99
N ILE A 185 -8.26 15.38 -14.37
CA ILE A 185 -9.01 14.21 -14.82
C ILE A 185 -10.50 14.52 -14.86
N ARG A 186 -11.04 15.13 -13.82
CA ARG A 186 -12.47 15.49 -13.73
C ARG A 186 -12.89 16.55 -14.75
N GLN A 187 -11.98 17.46 -15.11
CA GLN A 187 -12.25 18.51 -16.09
C GLN A 187 -12.34 17.99 -17.52
N TYR A 188 -11.49 17.02 -17.87
CA TYR A 188 -11.33 16.57 -19.27
C TYR A 188 -11.92 15.19 -19.55
N SER A 189 -12.41 14.45 -18.54
CA SER A 189 -13.03 13.14 -18.73
C SER A 189 -13.98 12.76 -17.60
N ASN A 190 -14.79 11.73 -17.86
CA ASN A 190 -15.62 11.04 -16.86
C ASN A 190 -14.92 9.75 -16.35
N ALA A 191 -13.60 9.67 -16.47
CA ALA A 191 -12.85 8.49 -16.10
C ALA A 191 -13.03 8.15 -14.61
N LYS A 192 -13.10 6.86 -14.31
CA LYS A 192 -12.99 6.37 -12.94
C LYS A 192 -11.53 6.45 -12.48
N ILE A 193 -11.33 6.96 -11.27
CA ILE A 193 -10.00 7.18 -10.69
C ILE A 193 -9.79 6.17 -9.57
N LEU A 194 -8.72 5.37 -9.67
CA LEU A 194 -8.26 4.49 -8.60
C LEU A 194 -6.92 4.99 -8.07
N LEU A 195 -6.80 5.08 -6.74
CA LEU A 195 -5.55 5.32 -6.05
C LEU A 195 -5.07 4.05 -5.31
N ASP A 196 -3.88 3.58 -5.69
CA ASP A 196 -3.14 2.59 -4.90
C ASP A 196 -2.48 3.30 -3.71
N CYS A 197 -3.05 3.11 -2.53
CA CYS A 197 -2.61 3.73 -1.28
C CYS A 197 -1.73 2.81 -0.44
N ALA A 198 -1.25 1.68 -0.99
CA ALA A 198 -0.53 0.66 -0.23
C ALA A 198 0.68 1.20 0.55
N GLN A 199 1.40 2.17 0.01
CA GLN A 199 2.54 2.80 0.71
C GLN A 199 2.13 4.04 1.51
N ALA A 200 1.04 4.71 1.15
CA ALA A 200 0.61 5.95 1.80
C ALA A 200 0.02 5.72 3.20
N VAL A 201 -0.75 4.63 3.39
CA VAL A 201 -1.53 4.40 4.63
C VAL A 201 -0.71 4.30 5.92
N CYS A 202 0.59 4.03 5.83
CA CYS A 202 1.50 4.04 6.98
C CYS A 202 2.06 5.44 7.27
N CYS A 203 2.29 6.24 6.22
CA CYS A 203 3.04 7.49 6.30
C CYS A 203 2.14 8.72 6.46
N GLU A 204 0.93 8.68 5.90
CA GLU A 204 0.00 9.82 5.92
C GLU A 204 -1.44 9.39 6.20
N LYS A 205 -2.26 10.35 6.62
CA LYS A 205 -3.70 10.16 6.73
C LYS A 205 -4.33 10.34 5.35
N VAL A 206 -4.70 9.21 4.73
CA VAL A 206 -5.46 9.23 3.46
C VAL A 206 -6.91 9.62 3.77
N ASP A 207 -7.35 10.76 3.24
CA ASP A 207 -8.71 11.27 3.39
C ASP A 207 -9.47 11.06 2.07
N VAL A 208 -10.34 10.05 2.06
CA VAL A 208 -11.07 9.61 0.86
C VAL A 208 -11.97 10.69 0.30
N GLN A 209 -12.67 11.44 1.16
CA GLN A 209 -13.58 12.48 0.69
C GLN A 209 -12.81 13.70 0.14
N LYS A 210 -11.70 14.06 0.79
CA LYS A 210 -10.88 15.20 0.37
C LYS A 210 -10.17 14.96 -0.96
N LEU A 211 -9.66 13.76 -1.19
CA LEU A 211 -8.92 13.42 -2.42
C LEU A 211 -9.85 13.23 -3.63
N ASP A 212 -11.11 12.89 -3.43
CA ASP A 212 -12.16 12.80 -4.44
C ASP A 212 -11.92 11.79 -5.58
N ALA A 213 -11.10 10.75 -5.37
CA ALA A 213 -11.02 9.62 -6.30
C ALA A 213 -12.25 8.70 -6.17
N ASP A 214 -12.45 7.79 -7.13
CA ASP A 214 -13.56 6.84 -7.10
C ASP A 214 -13.27 5.64 -6.22
N PHE A 215 -11.99 5.17 -6.21
CA PHE A 215 -11.55 3.97 -5.51
C PHE A 215 -10.20 4.16 -4.84
N TYR A 216 -10.03 3.53 -3.70
CA TYR A 216 -8.79 3.49 -2.92
C TYR A 216 -8.52 2.05 -2.50
N ALA A 217 -7.32 1.57 -2.72
CA ALA A 217 -6.91 0.20 -2.40
C ALA A 217 -5.68 0.18 -1.51
N PHE A 218 -5.70 -0.62 -0.43
CA PHE A 218 -4.54 -0.82 0.41
C PHE A 218 -4.54 -2.18 1.13
N SER A 219 -3.40 -2.54 1.69
CA SER A 219 -3.21 -3.77 2.47
C SER A 219 -2.92 -3.46 3.93
N ALA A 220 -3.56 -4.16 4.84
CA ALA A 220 -3.38 -3.99 6.27
C ALA A 220 -1.94 -4.25 6.73
N HIS A 221 -1.23 -5.20 6.10
CA HIS A 221 0.14 -5.57 6.49
C HIS A 221 1.18 -4.47 6.27
N LYS A 222 0.85 -3.41 5.55
CA LYS A 222 1.71 -2.21 5.38
C LYS A 222 1.40 -1.11 6.40
N MET A 223 0.40 -1.35 7.24
CA MET A 223 -0.08 -0.44 8.27
C MET A 223 -0.19 -1.18 9.62
N TYR A 224 0.85 -1.92 9.99
CA TYR A 224 0.97 -2.72 11.23
C TYR A 224 -0.06 -3.85 11.38
N GLY A 225 -1.01 -3.98 10.46
CA GLY A 225 -2.05 -5.01 10.43
C GLY A 225 -1.55 -6.37 9.90
N PRO A 226 -2.43 -7.36 9.82
CA PRO A 226 -2.08 -8.71 9.39
C PRO A 226 -1.88 -8.81 7.87
N THR A 227 -1.21 -9.88 7.43
CA THR A 227 -1.24 -10.33 6.04
C THR A 227 -2.62 -10.93 5.70
N GLY A 228 -2.97 -10.98 4.40
CA GLY A 228 -4.23 -11.58 3.97
C GLY A 228 -5.48 -10.75 4.31
N VAL A 229 -5.31 -9.46 4.62
CA VAL A 229 -6.37 -8.47 4.78
C VAL A 229 -6.01 -7.22 3.99
N GLY A 230 -6.97 -6.72 3.24
CA GLY A 230 -6.90 -5.45 2.53
C GLY A 230 -8.27 -4.80 2.47
N VAL A 231 -8.28 -3.60 1.96
CA VAL A 231 -9.47 -2.77 1.81
C VAL A 231 -9.55 -2.22 0.40
N LEU A 232 -10.73 -2.33 -0.18
CA LEU A 232 -11.21 -1.49 -1.25
C LEU A 232 -12.23 -0.52 -0.67
N THR A 233 -12.05 0.77 -0.89
CA THR A 233 -13.02 1.79 -0.47
C THR A 233 -13.12 2.89 -1.52
N GLY A 234 -14.09 3.80 -1.38
CA GLY A 234 -14.30 4.89 -2.31
C GLY A 234 -15.72 5.45 -2.28
N LYS A 235 -16.11 6.09 -3.37
CA LYS A 235 -17.47 6.60 -3.53
C LYS A 235 -18.48 5.46 -3.65
N LEU A 236 -19.54 5.48 -2.84
CA LEU A 236 -20.54 4.45 -2.83
C LEU A 236 -21.13 4.22 -4.25
N GLN A 237 -21.48 5.31 -4.95
CA GLN A 237 -21.99 5.26 -6.31
C GLN A 237 -21.02 4.59 -7.31
N SER A 238 -19.70 4.71 -7.10
CA SER A 238 -18.72 4.07 -7.98
C SER A 238 -18.54 2.59 -7.62
N LEU A 239 -18.56 2.26 -6.33
CA LEU A 239 -18.55 0.87 -5.86
C LEU A 239 -19.77 0.07 -6.30
N GLU A 240 -20.94 0.70 -6.40
CA GLU A 240 -22.16 0.09 -6.92
C GLU A 240 -22.06 -0.34 -8.40
N GLN A 241 -21.18 0.24 -9.18
CA GLN A 241 -20.93 -0.15 -10.56
C GLN A 241 -20.04 -1.38 -10.71
N ILE A 242 -19.35 -1.79 -9.65
CA ILE A 242 -18.48 -2.97 -9.67
C ILE A 242 -19.34 -4.24 -9.70
N ARG A 243 -19.16 -5.06 -10.74
CA ARG A 243 -19.69 -6.42 -10.78
C ARG A 243 -18.87 -7.34 -9.89
N PRO A 244 -19.50 -8.28 -9.16
CA PRO A 244 -18.77 -9.24 -8.35
C PRO A 244 -17.75 -10.03 -9.18
N LEU A 245 -16.55 -10.24 -8.62
CA LEU A 245 -15.53 -11.11 -9.20
C LEU A 245 -15.73 -12.56 -8.77
N PHE A 246 -16.16 -12.75 -7.52
CA PHE A 246 -16.41 -14.06 -6.93
C PHE A 246 -17.88 -14.21 -6.60
N PHE A 247 -18.40 -15.43 -6.76
CA PHE A 247 -19.76 -15.80 -6.42
C PHE A 247 -19.72 -16.94 -5.39
N GLY A 248 -20.61 -16.86 -4.39
CA GLY A 248 -20.66 -17.84 -3.31
C GLY A 248 -21.58 -17.40 -2.18
N GLY A 249 -21.47 -18.04 -1.04
CA GLY A 249 -22.25 -17.68 0.15
C GLY A 249 -21.98 -16.26 0.64
N LYS A 250 -22.88 -15.70 1.43
CA LYS A 250 -22.83 -14.38 2.08
C LYS A 250 -23.14 -13.19 1.14
N MET A 251 -22.92 -13.30 -0.17
CA MET A 251 -23.04 -12.20 -1.13
C MET A 251 -24.40 -12.10 -1.82
N LEU A 252 -25.35 -12.91 -1.43
CA LEU A 252 -26.69 -13.02 -2.05
C LEU A 252 -27.81 -12.64 -1.07
N GLU A 253 -28.90 -12.12 -1.60
CA GLU A 253 -30.19 -11.98 -0.91
C GLU A 253 -31.08 -13.21 -1.15
N ASP A 254 -31.17 -13.65 -2.43
CA ASP A 254 -31.98 -14.78 -2.83
C ASP A 254 -31.36 -15.53 -4.02
N ILE A 255 -31.64 -16.83 -4.10
CA ILE A 255 -31.16 -17.69 -5.16
C ILE A 255 -32.18 -18.77 -5.48
N SER A 256 -32.38 -19.01 -6.78
CA SER A 256 -33.07 -20.19 -7.30
C SER A 256 -32.16 -20.92 -8.28
N GLU A 257 -32.66 -21.99 -8.91
CA GLU A 257 -31.91 -22.72 -9.94
C GLU A 257 -31.50 -21.83 -11.14
N SER A 258 -32.25 -20.77 -11.42
CA SER A 258 -32.06 -19.94 -12.62
C SER A 258 -31.86 -18.45 -12.34
N THR A 259 -32.02 -18.00 -11.10
CA THR A 259 -31.94 -16.57 -10.73
C THR A 259 -31.08 -16.35 -9.52
N LEU A 260 -30.36 -15.23 -9.50
CA LEU A 260 -29.55 -14.76 -8.38
C LEU A 260 -29.88 -13.29 -8.11
N SER A 261 -30.27 -12.97 -6.88
CA SER A 261 -30.30 -11.62 -6.33
C SER A 261 -29.10 -11.41 -5.42
N VAL A 262 -28.28 -10.40 -5.71
CA VAL A 262 -27.08 -10.12 -4.92
C VAL A 262 -27.41 -9.17 -3.77
N ALA A 263 -26.75 -9.34 -2.63
CA ALA A 263 -26.88 -8.48 -1.47
C ALA A 263 -26.41 -7.04 -1.78
N ALA A 264 -26.80 -6.10 -0.94
CA ALA A 264 -26.28 -4.75 -0.97
C ALA A 264 -24.77 -4.72 -0.63
N LEU A 265 -24.09 -3.60 -0.94
CA LEU A 265 -22.73 -3.34 -0.45
C LEU A 265 -22.70 -3.34 1.08
N PRO A 266 -21.62 -3.83 1.67
CA PRO A 266 -20.39 -4.34 1.08
C PRO A 266 -20.48 -5.81 0.64
N TYR A 267 -21.46 -6.55 1.10
CA TYR A 267 -21.50 -8.01 1.12
C TYR A 267 -21.52 -8.62 -0.29
N ARG A 268 -22.11 -7.98 -1.28
CA ARG A 268 -22.11 -8.47 -2.65
C ARG A 268 -20.71 -8.60 -3.27
N LEU A 269 -19.71 -7.90 -2.71
CA LEU A 269 -18.32 -7.95 -3.16
C LEU A 269 -17.43 -8.78 -2.20
N GLU A 270 -18.02 -9.40 -1.16
CA GLU A 270 -17.33 -10.17 -0.11
C GLU A 270 -17.83 -11.64 -0.09
N ALA A 271 -17.74 -12.35 -1.22
CA ALA A 271 -18.19 -13.72 -1.31
C ALA A 271 -17.36 -14.68 -0.42
N GLY A 272 -18.04 -15.61 0.26
CA GLY A 272 -17.43 -16.63 1.08
C GLY A 272 -17.07 -16.17 2.50
N THR A 273 -16.30 -17.01 3.20
CA THR A 273 -15.81 -16.68 4.56
C THR A 273 -14.49 -15.91 4.44
N PRO A 274 -14.43 -14.67 4.91
CA PRO A 274 -13.22 -13.85 4.85
C PRO A 274 -12.19 -14.27 5.91
N ASN A 275 -11.02 -13.63 5.92
CA ASN A 275 -10.05 -13.75 7.00
C ASN A 275 -10.56 -13.03 8.26
N ILE A 276 -11.46 -13.67 9.00
CA ILE A 276 -12.16 -13.06 10.14
C ILE A 276 -11.17 -12.65 11.24
N ALA A 277 -10.25 -13.57 11.62
CA ALA A 277 -9.22 -13.30 12.62
C ALA A 277 -8.37 -12.08 12.24
N GLY A 278 -7.97 -12.02 10.97
CA GLY A 278 -7.19 -10.89 10.47
C GLY A 278 -7.97 -9.58 10.47
N ILE A 279 -9.24 -9.58 10.10
CA ILE A 279 -10.09 -8.38 10.08
C ILE A 279 -10.30 -7.85 11.50
N ILE A 280 -10.64 -8.72 12.46
CA ILE A 280 -10.77 -8.34 13.87
C ILE A 280 -9.43 -7.83 14.41
N GLY A 281 -8.32 -8.54 14.13
CA GLY A 281 -6.99 -8.12 14.51
C GLY A 281 -6.58 -6.78 13.90
N PHE A 282 -6.98 -6.51 12.66
CA PHE A 282 -6.77 -5.19 12.05
C PHE A 282 -7.57 -4.10 12.75
N GLY A 283 -8.82 -4.37 13.12
CA GLY A 283 -9.62 -3.46 13.93
C GLY A 283 -8.91 -3.11 15.25
N LYS A 284 -8.39 -4.11 15.97
CA LYS A 284 -7.61 -3.89 17.21
C LYS A 284 -6.32 -3.12 16.96
N THR A 285 -5.66 -3.36 15.84
CA THR A 285 -4.50 -2.56 15.42
C THR A 285 -4.88 -1.11 15.18
N LEU A 286 -6.00 -0.83 14.53
CA LEU A 286 -6.48 0.54 14.31
C LEU A 286 -6.83 1.26 15.62
N GLU A 287 -7.51 0.59 16.56
CA GLU A 287 -7.78 1.13 17.90
C GLU A 287 -6.48 1.45 18.66
N TRP A 288 -5.47 0.57 18.57
CA TRP A 288 -4.16 0.80 19.14
C TRP A 288 -3.42 1.97 18.48
N LEU A 289 -3.50 2.10 17.14
CA LEU A 289 -2.88 3.22 16.41
C LEU A 289 -3.47 4.59 16.81
N GLU A 290 -4.74 4.67 17.18
CA GLU A 290 -5.38 5.92 17.61
C GLU A 290 -4.83 6.48 18.94
N GLN A 291 -4.12 5.66 19.71
CA GLN A 291 -3.52 6.06 20.99
C GLN A 291 -2.19 6.82 20.81
N TRP A 292 -1.63 6.86 19.59
CA TRP A 292 -0.32 7.41 19.31
C TRP A 292 -0.38 8.79 18.65
N ASP A 293 0.55 9.68 19.04
CA ASP A 293 0.79 10.93 18.34
C ASP A 293 1.55 10.68 17.03
N PHE A 294 0.79 10.38 15.96
CA PHE A 294 1.36 10.16 14.63
C PHE A 294 2.10 11.39 14.09
N SER A 295 1.74 12.60 14.50
CA SER A 295 2.47 13.81 14.09
C SER A 295 3.89 13.81 14.64
N ALA A 296 4.08 13.40 15.90
CA ALA A 296 5.41 13.27 16.48
C ALA A 296 6.20 12.09 15.88
N LEU A 297 5.53 10.94 15.67
CA LEU A 297 6.14 9.76 15.06
C LEU A 297 6.57 10.03 13.60
N ASN A 298 5.73 10.67 12.80
CA ASN A 298 6.07 11.05 11.43
C ASN A 298 7.28 11.99 11.39
N ARG A 299 7.31 13.04 12.23
CA ARG A 299 8.48 13.93 12.32
C ARG A 299 9.77 13.19 12.66
N ALA A 300 9.71 12.16 13.51
CA ALA A 300 10.88 11.35 13.82
C ALA A 300 11.36 10.56 12.59
N VAL A 301 10.44 9.97 11.82
CA VAL A 301 10.75 9.28 10.56
C VAL A 301 11.30 10.25 9.51
N ASP A 302 10.68 11.42 9.34
CA ASP A 302 11.12 12.43 8.37
C ASP A 302 12.54 12.89 8.64
N ASN A 303 12.90 13.13 9.92
CA ASN A 303 14.26 13.49 10.30
C ASN A 303 15.28 12.40 9.99
N LEU A 304 14.94 11.13 10.27
CA LEU A 304 15.80 10.00 9.92
C LEU A 304 15.93 9.81 8.40
N ALA A 305 14.85 10.02 7.65
CA ALA A 305 14.85 9.95 6.20
C ALA A 305 15.73 11.03 5.58
N ASP A 306 15.63 12.25 6.08
CA ASP A 306 16.49 13.37 5.66
C ASP A 306 17.97 13.11 5.96
N GLU A 307 18.27 12.56 7.14
CA GLU A 307 19.63 12.17 7.51
C GLU A 307 20.15 11.07 6.59
N ALA A 308 19.36 10.01 6.37
CA ALA A 308 19.72 8.91 5.49
C ALA A 308 19.99 9.42 4.06
N TYR A 309 19.11 10.26 3.51
CA TYR A 309 19.27 10.84 2.18
C TYR A 309 20.55 11.67 2.07
N LYS A 310 20.82 12.55 3.05
CA LYS A 310 22.02 13.40 3.08
C LYS A 310 23.29 12.57 3.14
N ARG A 311 23.33 11.54 3.98
CA ARG A 311 24.50 10.65 4.10
C ARG A 311 24.73 9.84 2.83
N LEU A 312 23.67 9.24 2.25
CA LEU A 312 23.78 8.52 0.98
C LEU A 312 24.34 9.40 -0.12
N LYS A 313 23.93 10.66 -0.21
CA LYS A 313 24.39 11.60 -1.24
C LYS A 313 25.90 11.89 -1.20
N ASN A 314 26.59 11.61 -0.07
CA ASN A 314 28.04 11.81 0.05
C ASN A 314 28.87 10.66 -0.54
N TYR A 315 28.27 9.51 -0.85
CA TYR A 315 28.99 8.41 -1.47
C TYR A 315 29.30 8.72 -2.93
N LYS A 316 30.47 8.29 -3.39
CA LYS A 316 30.87 8.37 -4.81
C LYS A 316 30.11 7.31 -5.61
N ASN A 317 29.83 7.59 -6.86
CA ASN A 317 29.22 6.65 -7.83
C ASN A 317 27.84 6.10 -7.37
N ILE A 318 27.14 6.82 -6.47
CA ILE A 318 25.77 6.49 -6.08
C ILE A 318 24.75 7.19 -6.98
N GLN A 319 23.70 6.46 -7.32
CA GLN A 319 22.48 7.01 -7.90
C GLN A 319 21.34 6.82 -6.87
N ILE A 320 20.67 7.91 -6.52
CA ILE A 320 19.55 7.88 -5.56
C ILE A 320 18.26 8.13 -6.33
N PHE A 321 17.31 7.19 -6.22
CA PHE A 321 16.00 7.23 -6.85
C PHE A 321 14.95 7.57 -5.79
N SER A 322 15.07 8.74 -5.18
CA SER A 322 14.18 9.24 -4.14
C SER A 322 14.33 10.75 -4.00
N GLN A 323 13.53 11.36 -3.14
CA GLN A 323 13.63 12.78 -2.76
C GLN A 323 13.90 12.92 -1.26
N PRO A 324 14.47 14.03 -0.80
CA PRO A 324 14.57 14.33 0.63
C PRO A 324 13.20 14.18 1.32
N GLY A 325 13.20 13.69 2.57
CA GLY A 325 11.98 13.46 3.35
C GLY A 325 11.22 12.17 3.03
N CYS A 326 11.59 11.44 1.99
CA CYS A 326 10.95 10.15 1.71
C CYS A 326 11.44 9.07 2.67
N SER A 327 10.53 8.43 3.39
CA SER A 327 10.85 7.29 4.29
C SER A 327 11.29 6.03 3.56
N THR A 328 11.04 5.94 2.25
CA THR A 328 11.51 4.87 1.37
C THR A 328 12.53 5.44 0.39
N ILE A 329 13.75 4.91 0.42
CA ILE A 329 14.86 5.39 -0.40
C ILE A 329 15.44 4.24 -1.20
N SER A 330 15.34 4.31 -2.53
CA SER A 330 16.03 3.38 -3.43
C SER A 330 17.32 4.00 -3.96
N PHE A 331 18.35 3.19 -4.07
CA PHE A 331 19.64 3.63 -4.59
C PHE A 331 20.41 2.48 -5.24
N ALA A 332 21.38 2.84 -6.08
CA ALA A 332 22.32 1.90 -6.71
C ALA A 332 23.72 2.51 -6.75
N PHE A 333 24.75 1.66 -6.81
CA PHE A 333 26.13 2.06 -7.04
C PHE A 333 26.56 1.65 -8.46
N GLU A 334 27.21 2.56 -9.14
CA GLU A 334 27.78 2.27 -10.45
C GLU A 334 28.90 1.22 -10.33
N GLY A 335 28.82 0.19 -11.15
CA GLY A 335 29.80 -0.89 -11.17
C GLY A 335 29.62 -1.97 -10.10
N ILE A 336 28.68 -1.82 -9.15
CA ILE A 336 28.42 -2.82 -8.10
C ILE A 336 26.99 -3.35 -8.23
N HIS A 337 26.86 -4.67 -8.31
CA HIS A 337 25.52 -5.27 -8.37
C HIS A 337 24.81 -5.18 -7.02
N HIS A 338 23.56 -4.75 -7.02
CA HIS A 338 22.76 -4.53 -5.81
C HIS A 338 22.66 -5.79 -4.90
N ALA A 339 22.70 -7.00 -5.48
CA ALA A 339 22.60 -8.23 -4.71
C ALA A 339 23.87 -8.51 -3.88
N ASP A 340 25.04 -8.09 -4.34
CA ASP A 340 26.31 -8.29 -3.64
C ASP A 340 26.35 -7.45 -2.36
N ILE A 341 25.96 -6.17 -2.45
CA ILE A 341 25.79 -5.32 -1.26
C ILE A 341 24.75 -5.92 -0.31
N ALA A 342 23.59 -6.36 -0.85
CA ALA A 342 22.51 -6.93 -0.02
C ALA A 342 22.95 -8.20 0.74
N ALA A 343 23.84 -9.01 0.17
CA ALA A 343 24.39 -10.19 0.85
C ALA A 343 25.20 -9.77 2.09
N ILE A 344 26.12 -8.81 1.95
CA ILE A 344 26.93 -8.30 3.07
C ILE A 344 26.06 -7.61 4.13
N MET A 345 25.03 -6.85 3.69
CA MET A 345 24.04 -6.26 4.62
C MET A 345 23.33 -7.32 5.44
N THR A 346 22.95 -8.44 4.83
CA THR A 346 22.28 -9.56 5.53
C THR A 346 23.20 -10.19 6.57
N GLU A 347 24.48 -10.41 6.24
CA GLU A 347 25.49 -10.90 7.18
C GLU A 347 25.68 -9.93 8.37
N SER A 348 25.62 -8.63 8.09
CA SER A 348 25.66 -7.55 9.09
C SER A 348 24.34 -7.36 9.87
N LYS A 349 23.35 -8.26 9.67
CA LYS A 349 22.02 -8.20 10.32
C LYS A 349 21.22 -6.93 9.98
N ILE A 350 21.35 -6.43 8.77
CA ILE A 350 20.54 -5.36 8.22
C ILE A 350 19.51 -5.95 7.24
N ALA A 351 18.23 -5.84 7.57
CA ALA A 351 17.14 -6.23 6.70
C ALA A 351 16.78 -5.06 5.78
N LEU A 352 17.09 -5.18 4.50
CA LEU A 352 16.69 -4.25 3.44
C LEU A 352 16.23 -5.03 2.22
N ARG A 353 15.69 -4.34 1.23
CA ARG A 353 15.25 -4.96 -0.02
C ARG A 353 16.26 -4.70 -1.15
N SER A 354 16.48 -5.73 -1.97
CA SER A 354 17.29 -5.68 -3.19
C SER A 354 16.50 -6.23 -4.37
N GLY A 355 16.62 -5.64 -5.56
CA GLY A 355 16.04 -6.13 -6.80
C GLY A 355 15.00 -5.22 -7.45
N GLU A 356 13.99 -5.80 -8.10
CA GLU A 356 13.04 -5.10 -8.97
C GLU A 356 11.82 -4.49 -8.22
N HIS A 357 11.64 -4.75 -6.94
CA HIS A 357 10.56 -4.21 -6.06
C HIS A 357 9.14 -4.40 -6.60
N CYS A 358 8.89 -5.44 -7.40
CA CYS A 358 7.62 -5.65 -8.12
C CYS A 358 7.22 -4.44 -8.98
N ALA A 359 8.18 -3.75 -9.59
CA ALA A 359 8.00 -2.57 -10.43
C ALA A 359 8.96 -2.59 -11.65
N LYS A 360 9.07 -3.74 -12.31
CA LYS A 360 10.00 -3.95 -13.43
C LYS A 360 9.89 -2.92 -14.56
N PRO A 361 8.69 -2.47 -14.99
CA PRO A 361 8.59 -1.39 -15.98
C PRO A 361 9.23 -0.09 -15.47
N TYR A 362 9.07 0.22 -14.18
CA TYR A 362 9.65 1.41 -13.58
C TYR A 362 11.17 1.32 -13.47
N LEU A 363 11.72 0.17 -13.06
CA LEU A 363 13.18 -0.02 -12.99
C LEU A 363 13.83 0.11 -14.40
N ARG A 364 13.17 -0.41 -15.44
CA ARG A 364 13.61 -0.21 -16.83
C ARG A 364 13.60 1.26 -17.25
N TYR A 365 12.56 2.00 -16.84
CA TYR A 365 12.48 3.44 -17.07
C TYR A 365 13.63 4.20 -16.37
N LEU A 366 13.99 3.78 -15.15
CA LEU A 366 15.15 4.30 -14.40
C LEU A 366 16.50 3.77 -14.93
N GLN A 367 16.51 2.93 -15.97
CA GLN A 367 17.69 2.27 -16.55
C GLN A 367 18.46 1.40 -15.52
N GLN A 368 17.73 0.76 -14.61
CA GLN A 368 18.27 -0.12 -13.59
C GLN A 368 17.80 -1.57 -13.76
N SER A 369 18.68 -2.53 -13.51
CA SER A 369 18.33 -3.95 -13.40
C SER A 369 17.68 -4.29 -12.07
N GLY A 370 17.95 -3.49 -11.04
CA GLY A 370 17.45 -3.57 -9.67
C GLY A 370 18.11 -2.48 -8.83
N THR A 371 17.57 -2.22 -7.66
CA THR A 371 18.14 -1.27 -6.70
C THR A 371 18.17 -1.88 -5.29
N LEU A 372 18.98 -1.30 -4.42
CA LEU A 372 18.83 -1.42 -2.97
C LEU A 372 17.73 -0.47 -2.53
N ARG A 373 16.96 -0.87 -1.54
CA ARG A 373 15.90 -0.03 -0.96
C ARG A 373 15.88 -0.18 0.55
N ILE A 374 16.06 0.93 1.25
CA ILE A 374 15.71 1.03 2.66
C ILE A 374 14.34 1.67 2.81
N SER A 375 13.62 1.29 3.84
CA SER A 375 12.34 1.90 4.19
C SER A 375 12.18 1.96 5.70
N LEU A 376 12.07 3.19 6.18
CA LEU A 376 11.98 3.55 7.58
C LEU A 376 10.52 3.51 8.04
N ALA A 377 10.29 3.23 9.30
CA ALA A 377 8.97 3.28 9.93
C ALA A 377 9.07 3.87 11.34
N HIS A 378 7.94 4.05 12.00
CA HIS A 378 7.84 4.72 13.29
C HIS A 378 8.62 4.05 14.44
N TYR A 379 9.06 2.81 14.26
CA TYR A 379 9.92 2.07 15.19
C TYR A 379 11.42 2.11 14.83
N THR A 380 11.78 2.75 13.70
CA THR A 380 13.19 2.84 13.28
C THR A 380 13.92 3.84 14.14
N THR A 381 15.15 3.47 14.59
CA THR A 381 15.96 4.27 15.50
C THR A 381 17.20 4.85 14.81
N PRO A 382 17.79 5.95 15.33
CA PRO A 382 19.07 6.46 14.83
C PRO A 382 20.19 5.41 14.88
N GLN A 383 20.19 4.55 15.89
CA GLN A 383 21.19 3.48 16.06
C GLN A 383 21.10 2.43 14.93
N GLU A 384 19.89 2.14 14.41
CA GLU A 384 19.73 1.24 13.26
C GLU A 384 20.24 1.90 11.98
N LEU A 385 20.08 3.21 11.85
CA LEU A 385 20.63 3.97 10.72
C LEU A 385 22.17 4.00 10.78
N GLU A 386 22.78 4.18 11.95
CA GLU A 386 24.24 4.07 12.11
C GLU A 386 24.76 2.68 11.74
N LYS A 387 24.10 1.62 12.21
CA LYS A 387 24.47 0.24 11.84
C LYS A 387 24.39 0.01 10.33
N PHE A 388 23.34 0.55 9.69
CA PHE A 388 23.19 0.48 8.24
C PHE A 388 24.37 1.13 7.51
N PHE A 389 24.79 2.33 7.89
CA PHE A 389 25.90 3.02 7.24
C PHE A 389 27.24 2.33 7.47
N ASN A 390 27.50 1.87 8.69
CA ASN A 390 28.71 1.09 8.99
C ASN A 390 28.78 -0.19 8.16
N ALA A 391 27.66 -0.88 7.98
CA ALA A 391 27.58 -2.06 7.11
C ALA A 391 27.73 -1.71 5.62
N LEU A 392 27.22 -0.55 5.19
CA LEU A 392 27.39 -0.07 3.82
C LEU A 392 28.85 0.29 3.50
N ASP A 393 29.53 0.97 4.43
CA ASP A 393 30.95 1.28 4.31
C ASP A 393 31.79 0.01 4.17
N LEU A 394 31.53 -0.99 5.04
CA LEU A 394 32.18 -2.30 4.97
C LEU A 394 31.92 -3.02 3.63
N ALA A 395 30.66 -2.98 3.15
CA ALA A 395 30.30 -3.61 1.90
C ALA A 395 31.01 -2.98 0.70
N LEU A 396 31.13 -1.65 0.70
CA LEU A 396 31.81 -0.93 -0.37
C LEU A 396 33.35 -1.14 -0.31
N GLU A 397 33.95 -1.23 0.89
CA GLU A 397 35.34 -1.59 1.05
C GLU A 397 35.64 -2.98 0.46
N ILE A 398 34.82 -3.99 0.79
CA ILE A 398 35.00 -5.37 0.30
C ILE A 398 34.82 -5.49 -1.23
N LEU A 399 33.90 -4.70 -1.81
CA LEU A 399 33.50 -4.86 -3.21
C LEU A 399 34.27 -3.94 -4.17
N LEU A 400 35.03 -2.96 -3.66
CA LEU A 400 35.84 -2.02 -4.44
C LEU A 400 37.34 -2.33 -4.40
N ASP A 401 37.80 -3.19 -3.45
CA ASP A 401 39.13 -3.77 -3.43
C ASP A 401 39.27 -4.94 -4.43
#